data_917b070c83d0fc6211a5bee2751bfba1
#
_entry.id   917b070c83d0fc6211a5bee2751bfba1
#
_cell.length_a   1.000
_cell.length_b   1.000
_cell.length_c   1.000
_cell.angle_alpha   90.00
_cell.angle_beta   90.00
_cell.angle_gamma   90.00
#
_symmetry.space_group_name_H-M   'P 1'
#
loop_
_entity.id
_entity.type
_entity.pdbx_description
1 polymer ?
#
loop_
_entity_poly.entity_id
_entity_poly.type
_entity_poly.pdbx_seq_one_letter_code
_entity_poly.pdbx_strand_id
1 'polypeptide(L)'
;MKPILLKVDSAHSYTIREQVEAAIHTKYYYHPQVELVYFEKSDGICIIGDKIHNINEGDIFLLGKNIPHLFKNDDRFVNKKLKVRIIVVHFLEDFWGERFLNLPDLLNIKRLLKKAERGIQLQGKAKQEVGKLMKEMMVAKGSDRIMLLLNTLNVIAKSKGRTAILPIGFEPLIDQHIEDRINDVYSYTIKNFYKKIHTKEIASIACLSEHSFCRYFKVKTGKTYTNFLHEIRIKHACKLLTESNLSIAQITNECGFINFANFFRYFKQLTGKTPVEYKKMNSESLITDK
;
A
#
# COMPACT_ATOMS: atom_id res chain seq x y z
N MET A 1 -21.38 -1.38 -5.67
CA MET A 1 -20.83 -0.04 -5.97
C MET A 1 -19.78 -0.23 -7.04
N LYS A 2 -19.88 0.47 -8.17
CA LYS A 2 -18.91 0.35 -9.27
C LYS A 2 -17.52 0.83 -8.84
N PRO A 3 -16.40 0.25 -9.32
CA PRO A 3 -15.08 0.80 -9.07
C PRO A 3 -15.06 2.25 -9.54
N ILE A 4 -14.55 3.14 -8.72
CA ILE A 4 -14.50 4.56 -9.03
C ILE A 4 -13.36 4.75 -10.03
N LEU A 5 -13.70 4.84 -11.30
CA LEU A 5 -12.78 5.37 -12.30
C LEU A 5 -12.56 6.85 -11.93
N LEU A 6 -11.42 7.17 -11.33
CA LEU A 6 -11.06 8.55 -11.07
C LEU A 6 -10.85 9.24 -12.42
N LYS A 7 -11.82 10.10 -12.80
CA LYS A 7 -11.64 10.98 -13.94
C LYS A 7 -10.55 11.99 -13.57
N VAL A 8 -9.39 11.88 -14.19
CA VAL A 8 -8.36 12.91 -14.13
C VAL A 8 -8.86 14.08 -14.97
N ASP A 9 -8.78 15.28 -14.41
CA ASP A 9 -8.98 16.49 -15.15
C ASP A 9 -7.92 16.60 -16.25
N SER A 10 -8.32 16.48 -17.51
CA SER A 10 -7.43 16.52 -18.67
C SER A 10 -6.83 17.91 -18.92
N ALA A 11 -7.29 18.94 -18.21
CA ALA A 11 -6.81 20.31 -18.35
C ALA A 11 -5.43 20.55 -17.73
N HIS A 12 -4.93 19.62 -16.89
CA HIS A 12 -3.66 19.78 -16.16
C HIS A 12 -2.74 18.58 -16.33
N SER A 13 -1.43 18.84 -16.24
CA SER A 13 -0.37 17.80 -16.27
C SER A 13 -0.52 16.73 -15.20
N TYR A 14 -1.08 17.09 -14.04
CA TYR A 14 -1.42 16.18 -12.95
C TYR A 14 -2.56 16.75 -12.11
N THR A 15 -3.26 15.87 -11.42
CA THR A 15 -4.11 16.26 -10.28
C THR A 15 -3.35 16.01 -8.99
N ILE A 16 -3.54 16.88 -8.00
CA ILE A 16 -2.98 16.71 -6.66
C ILE A 16 -4.08 17.00 -5.65
N ARG A 17 -4.14 16.15 -4.62
CA ARG A 17 -5.08 16.32 -3.51
C ARG A 17 -4.39 16.04 -2.20
N GLU A 18 -4.71 16.82 -1.21
CA GLU A 18 -4.43 16.54 0.17
C GLU A 18 -5.69 15.94 0.82
N GLN A 19 -5.52 14.85 1.55
CA GLN A 19 -6.58 14.26 2.37
C GLN A 19 -6.20 14.44 3.84
N VAL A 20 -7.05 15.19 4.57
CA VAL A 20 -6.89 15.43 6.01
C VAL A 20 -8.16 14.96 6.69
N GLU A 21 -8.19 13.69 7.10
CA GLU A 21 -9.37 13.02 7.63
C GLU A 21 -9.01 12.22 8.90
N ALA A 22 -10.04 11.88 9.70
CA ALA A 22 -9.85 10.99 10.85
C ALA A 22 -9.60 9.55 10.41
N ALA A 23 -10.12 9.15 9.25
CA ALA A 23 -9.94 7.81 8.69
C ALA A 23 -9.93 7.86 7.15
N ILE A 24 -8.94 7.22 6.56
CA ILE A 24 -8.91 6.97 5.12
C ILE A 24 -9.23 5.50 4.90
N HIS A 25 -10.36 5.25 4.28
CA HIS A 25 -10.79 3.96 3.81
C HIS A 25 -10.92 4.03 2.31
N THR A 26 -9.88 3.67 1.61
CA THR A 26 -10.01 3.48 0.17
C THR A 26 -10.55 2.10 -0.11
N LYS A 27 -11.38 1.98 -1.15
CA LYS A 27 -11.73 0.68 -1.70
C LYS A 27 -10.53 0.12 -2.44
N TYR A 28 -10.48 -1.18 -2.63
CA TYR A 28 -9.52 -1.80 -3.53
C TYR A 28 -9.90 -1.43 -4.96
N TYR A 29 -9.13 -0.55 -5.60
CA TYR A 29 -9.44 0.00 -6.90
C TYR A 29 -8.19 0.07 -7.79
N TYR A 30 -8.37 0.30 -9.07
CA TYR A 30 -7.30 0.61 -10.01
C TYR A 30 -7.74 1.76 -10.92
N HIS A 31 -6.80 2.40 -11.56
CA HIS A 31 -7.03 3.48 -12.51
C HIS A 31 -5.88 3.57 -13.52
N PRO A 32 -6.10 4.16 -14.71
CA PRO A 32 -5.09 4.25 -15.77
C PRO A 32 -3.95 5.24 -15.47
N GLN A 33 -4.06 6.03 -14.42
CA GLN A 33 -3.04 7.00 -14.03
C GLN A 33 -1.90 6.34 -13.25
N VAL A 34 -0.72 6.94 -13.34
CA VAL A 34 0.35 6.74 -12.36
C VAL A 34 -0.03 7.50 -11.10
N GLU A 35 0.14 6.86 -9.95
CA GLU A 35 -0.11 7.46 -8.64
C GLU A 35 1.18 7.59 -7.85
N LEU A 36 1.45 8.79 -7.35
CA LEU A 36 2.47 9.04 -6.35
C LEU A 36 1.78 9.44 -5.05
N VAL A 37 1.93 8.64 -4.01
CA VAL A 37 1.28 8.86 -2.72
C VAL A 37 2.31 9.03 -1.61
N TYR A 38 2.14 10.08 -0.79
CA TYR A 38 2.97 10.41 0.36
C TYR A 38 2.14 10.37 1.63
N PHE A 39 2.47 9.49 2.55
CA PHE A 39 1.85 9.35 3.85
C PHE A 39 2.58 10.25 4.86
N GLU A 40 2.25 11.55 4.87
CA GLU A 40 2.94 12.51 5.71
C GLU A 40 2.66 12.29 7.19
N LYS A 41 1.40 12.01 7.53
CA LYS A 41 0.95 11.61 8.87
C LYS A 41 -0.05 10.48 8.73
N SER A 42 0.42 9.28 8.65
CA SER A 42 -0.44 8.11 8.58
C SER A 42 0.39 6.86 8.84
N ASP A 43 -0.16 5.99 9.67
CA ASP A 43 0.26 4.61 9.77
C ASP A 43 -0.90 3.71 9.39
N GLY A 44 -0.60 2.50 8.92
CA GLY A 44 -1.64 1.57 8.54
C GLY A 44 -1.12 0.43 7.71
N ILE A 45 -1.98 -0.07 6.85
CA ILE A 45 -1.64 -1.10 5.87
C ILE A 45 -2.07 -0.67 4.47
N CYS A 46 -1.34 -1.14 3.46
CA CYS A 46 -1.77 -1.10 2.08
C CYS A 46 -1.76 -2.50 1.47
N ILE A 47 -2.66 -2.69 0.52
CA ILE A 47 -2.66 -3.83 -0.38
C ILE A 47 -2.33 -3.29 -1.77
N ILE A 48 -1.26 -3.78 -2.37
CA ILE A 48 -0.82 -3.40 -3.71
C ILE A 48 -0.70 -4.69 -4.52
N GLY A 49 -1.53 -4.86 -5.53
CA GLY A 49 -1.71 -6.15 -6.18
C GLY A 49 -2.10 -7.22 -5.16
N ASP A 50 -1.30 -8.29 -5.05
CA ASP A 50 -1.49 -9.37 -4.07
C ASP A 50 -0.66 -9.22 -2.79
N LYS A 51 0.07 -8.12 -2.63
CA LYS A 51 1.01 -7.89 -1.51
C LYS A 51 0.44 -6.94 -0.47
N ILE A 52 0.65 -7.32 0.80
CA ILE A 52 0.28 -6.50 1.96
C ILE A 52 1.55 -5.85 2.51
N HIS A 53 1.52 -4.53 2.71
CA HIS A 53 2.61 -3.76 3.30
C HIS A 53 2.11 -2.92 4.46
N ASN A 54 2.97 -2.67 5.43
CA ASN A 54 2.73 -1.64 6.43
C ASN A 54 2.98 -0.26 5.80
N ILE A 55 2.18 0.70 6.20
CA ILE A 55 2.39 2.12 5.95
C ILE A 55 2.91 2.72 7.25
N ASN A 56 3.98 3.48 7.16
CA ASN A 56 4.51 4.27 8.26
C ASN A 56 4.54 5.74 7.86
N GLU A 57 4.56 6.63 8.85
CA GLU A 57 4.74 8.06 8.63
C GLU A 57 6.00 8.32 7.77
N GLY A 58 5.86 9.17 6.78
CA GLY A 58 6.91 9.48 5.82
C GLY A 58 7.02 8.53 4.63
N ASP A 59 6.23 7.46 4.55
CA ASP A 59 6.30 6.52 3.42
C ASP A 59 5.78 7.15 2.12
N ILE A 60 6.45 6.79 1.03
CA ILE A 60 6.10 7.23 -0.32
C ILE A 60 6.07 6.01 -1.24
N PHE A 61 4.97 5.90 -2.00
CA PHE A 61 4.81 4.87 -3.03
C PHE A 61 4.57 5.52 -4.39
N LEU A 62 5.18 4.93 -5.43
CA LEU A 62 4.91 5.24 -6.82
C LEU A 62 4.29 3.99 -7.47
N LEU A 63 3.02 4.10 -7.84
CA LEU A 63 2.24 3.02 -8.45
C LEU A 63 2.04 3.33 -9.93
N GLY A 64 2.39 2.40 -10.80
CA GLY A 64 2.12 2.49 -12.23
C GLY A 64 0.63 2.32 -12.54
N LYS A 65 0.28 2.56 -13.81
CA LYS A 65 -1.09 2.41 -14.30
C LYS A 65 -1.68 1.04 -14.00
N ASN A 66 -2.96 1.03 -13.68
CA ASN A 66 -3.77 -0.18 -13.52
C ASN A 66 -3.28 -1.17 -12.43
N ILE A 67 -2.46 -0.74 -11.48
CA ILE A 67 -2.14 -1.56 -10.31
C ILE A 67 -3.31 -1.50 -9.34
N PRO A 68 -3.98 -2.64 -9.03
CA PRO A 68 -5.02 -2.64 -8.01
C PRO A 68 -4.39 -2.36 -6.63
N HIS A 69 -4.99 -1.45 -5.88
CA HIS A 69 -4.45 -1.09 -4.58
C HIS A 69 -5.54 -0.57 -3.62
N LEU A 70 -5.21 -0.64 -2.32
CA LEU A 70 -6.05 -0.15 -1.22
C LEU A 70 -5.13 0.38 -0.12
N PHE A 71 -5.51 1.52 0.46
CA PHE A 71 -4.87 2.07 1.65
C PHE A 71 -5.87 2.10 2.80
N LYS A 72 -5.44 1.69 3.97
CA LYS A 72 -6.21 1.81 5.22
C LYS A 72 -5.28 2.29 6.33
N ASN A 73 -5.62 3.42 6.94
CA ASN A 73 -4.93 3.87 8.14
C ASN A 73 -5.32 3.05 9.37
N ASP A 74 -4.44 3.06 10.36
CA ASP A 74 -4.64 2.40 11.65
C ASP A 74 -5.81 3.03 12.42
N ASP A 75 -6.63 2.18 13.04
CA ASP A 75 -7.79 2.61 13.83
C ASP A 75 -7.40 3.50 15.04
N ARG A 76 -6.11 3.54 15.42
CA ARG A 76 -5.58 4.49 16.41
C ARG A 76 -5.85 5.95 16.05
N PHE A 77 -5.82 6.30 14.76
CA PHE A 77 -6.11 7.65 14.30
C PHE A 77 -7.56 8.02 14.57
N VAL A 78 -8.49 7.08 14.35
CA VAL A 78 -9.91 7.26 14.66
C VAL A 78 -10.13 7.35 16.18
N ASN A 79 -9.59 6.40 16.92
CA ASN A 79 -9.81 6.28 18.38
C ASN A 79 -9.20 7.46 19.16
N LYS A 80 -8.04 7.97 18.72
CA LYS A 80 -7.36 9.13 19.33
C LYS A 80 -7.73 10.47 18.71
N LYS A 81 -8.68 10.51 17.77
CA LYS A 81 -9.06 11.70 16.99
C LYS A 81 -7.88 12.40 16.31
N LEU A 82 -6.86 11.64 15.92
CA LEU A 82 -5.72 12.14 15.19
C LEU A 82 -6.10 12.34 13.74
N LYS A 83 -5.56 13.39 13.11
CA LYS A 83 -5.78 13.62 11.68
C LYS A 83 -4.70 12.91 10.87
N VAL A 84 -5.13 12.05 9.97
CA VAL A 84 -4.29 11.50 8.90
C VAL A 84 -4.03 12.61 7.89
N ARG A 85 -2.82 12.65 7.35
CA ARG A 85 -2.45 13.58 6.27
C ARG A 85 -1.73 12.82 5.16
N ILE A 86 -2.36 12.78 3.99
CA ILE A 86 -1.83 12.10 2.80
C ILE A 86 -1.89 13.05 1.61
N ILE A 87 -0.82 13.09 0.83
CA ILE A 87 -0.76 13.84 -0.43
C ILE A 87 -0.74 12.82 -1.56
N VAL A 88 -1.66 12.95 -2.52
CA VAL A 88 -1.79 12.04 -3.65
C VAL A 88 -1.70 12.83 -4.95
N VAL A 89 -0.82 12.42 -5.83
CA VAL A 89 -0.63 12.98 -7.18
C VAL A 89 -0.98 11.90 -8.20
N HIS A 90 -1.85 12.24 -9.14
CA HIS A 90 -2.18 11.39 -10.28
C HIS A 90 -1.80 12.08 -11.59
N PHE A 91 -1.20 11.36 -12.51
CA PHE A 91 -0.90 11.83 -13.86
C PHE A 91 -0.97 10.68 -14.87
N LEU A 92 -1.28 11.02 -16.12
CA LEU A 92 -1.20 10.07 -17.22
C LEU A 92 0.26 9.95 -17.69
N GLU A 93 0.68 8.75 -18.05
CA GLU A 93 2.06 8.50 -18.49
C GLU A 93 2.37 9.16 -19.86
N ASP A 94 1.34 9.43 -20.64
CA ASP A 94 1.39 9.96 -21.99
C ASP A 94 0.95 11.43 -22.14
N PHE A 95 0.68 12.16 -21.03
CA PHE A 95 0.16 13.52 -21.10
C PHE A 95 1.11 14.51 -21.81
N TRP A 96 2.39 14.23 -21.82
CA TRP A 96 3.42 15.00 -22.56
C TRP A 96 3.64 14.54 -24.01
N GLY A 97 2.84 13.60 -24.47
CA GLY A 97 2.90 13.07 -25.83
C GLY A 97 3.93 11.95 -25.99
N GLU A 98 3.76 11.15 -27.04
CA GLU A 98 4.50 9.91 -27.25
C GLU A 98 6.02 10.08 -27.39
N ARG A 99 6.49 11.21 -27.91
CA ARG A 99 7.90 11.45 -28.19
C ARG A 99 8.71 11.90 -26.99
N PHE A 100 8.07 12.56 -26.02
CA PHE A 100 8.78 13.25 -24.94
C PHE A 100 9.61 12.29 -24.10
N LEU A 101 9.04 11.21 -23.58
CA LEU A 101 9.75 10.23 -22.78
C LEU A 101 10.77 9.39 -23.58
N ASN A 102 10.80 9.51 -24.90
CA ASN A 102 11.77 8.85 -25.75
C ASN A 102 13.05 9.67 -25.99
N LEU A 103 13.09 10.92 -25.52
CA LEU A 103 14.31 11.73 -25.56
C LEU A 103 15.40 11.06 -24.72
N PRO A 104 16.67 11.06 -25.18
CA PRO A 104 17.79 10.47 -24.45
C PRO A 104 17.91 10.97 -23.00
N ASP A 105 17.63 12.27 -22.79
CA ASP A 105 17.67 12.93 -21.48
C ASP A 105 16.65 12.41 -20.48
N LEU A 106 15.56 11.80 -20.96
CA LEU A 106 14.43 11.33 -20.14
C LEU A 106 14.37 9.81 -20.00
N LEU A 107 15.31 9.07 -20.56
CA LEU A 107 15.34 7.60 -20.49
C LEU A 107 15.32 7.07 -19.07
N ASN A 108 15.88 7.79 -18.10
CA ASN A 108 15.85 7.39 -16.69
C ASN A 108 14.43 7.47 -16.12
N ILE A 109 13.67 8.51 -16.48
CA ILE A 109 12.27 8.66 -16.08
C ILE A 109 11.42 7.60 -16.77
N LYS A 110 11.62 7.35 -18.07
CA LYS A 110 10.93 6.28 -18.79
C LYS A 110 11.15 4.91 -18.13
N ARG A 111 12.41 4.59 -17.76
CA ARG A 111 12.74 3.35 -17.05
C ARG A 111 12.13 3.30 -15.65
N LEU A 112 12.02 4.44 -14.97
CA LEU A 112 11.33 4.53 -13.66
C LEU A 112 9.86 4.18 -13.82
N LEU A 113 9.15 4.80 -14.77
CA LEU A 113 7.71 4.56 -15.00
C LEU A 113 7.46 3.10 -15.36
N LYS A 114 8.32 2.49 -16.21
CA LYS A 114 8.25 1.05 -16.48
C LYS A 114 8.44 0.19 -15.22
N LYS A 115 9.34 0.58 -14.32
CA LYS A 115 9.51 -0.13 -13.04
C LYS A 115 8.32 0.11 -12.10
N ALA A 116 7.67 1.27 -12.20
CA ALA A 116 6.49 1.59 -11.38
C ALA A 116 5.28 0.70 -11.69
N GLU A 117 5.24 0.01 -12.84
CA GLU A 117 4.25 -1.05 -13.13
C GLU A 117 4.29 -2.21 -12.11
N ARG A 118 5.31 -2.27 -11.27
CA ARG A 118 5.46 -3.23 -10.17
C ARG A 118 5.24 -2.59 -8.79
N GLY A 119 4.76 -1.35 -8.74
CA GLY A 119 4.75 -0.56 -7.53
C GLY A 119 6.17 -0.37 -6.96
N ILE A 120 6.49 0.83 -6.54
CA ILE A 120 7.79 1.17 -5.95
C ILE A 120 7.54 1.80 -4.59
N GLN A 121 8.19 1.29 -3.55
CA GLN A 121 8.31 1.96 -2.26
C GLN A 121 9.67 2.69 -2.22
N LEU A 122 9.65 3.98 -1.89
CA LEU A 122 10.86 4.77 -1.69
C LEU A 122 11.43 4.50 -0.30
N GLN A 123 12.77 4.61 -0.19
CA GLN A 123 13.50 4.43 1.06
C GLN A 123 14.59 5.49 1.22
N GLY A 124 15.04 5.67 2.46
CA GLY A 124 16.16 6.55 2.78
C GLY A 124 15.88 8.05 2.49
N LYS A 125 16.93 8.78 2.20
CA LYS A 125 16.90 10.26 2.02
C LYS A 125 15.96 10.74 0.91
N ALA A 126 15.71 9.91 -0.12
CA ALA A 126 14.80 10.26 -1.22
C ALA A 126 13.36 10.52 -0.74
N LYS A 127 12.89 9.88 0.34
CA LYS A 127 11.57 10.16 0.90
C LYS A 127 11.42 11.63 1.32
N GLN A 128 12.42 12.18 2.00
CA GLN A 128 12.38 13.55 2.50
C GLN A 128 12.35 14.57 1.36
N GLU A 129 13.19 14.36 0.35
CA GLU A 129 13.27 15.24 -0.80
C GLU A 129 11.99 15.19 -1.65
N VAL A 130 11.51 14.00 -1.96
CA VAL A 130 10.26 13.81 -2.72
C VAL A 130 9.05 14.33 -1.96
N GLY A 131 8.97 14.08 -0.64
CA GLY A 131 7.89 14.62 0.19
C GLY A 131 7.85 16.16 0.20
N LYS A 132 9.03 16.83 0.20
CA LYS A 132 9.13 18.28 0.07
C LYS A 132 8.62 18.75 -1.31
N LEU A 133 9.08 18.12 -2.39
CA LEU A 133 8.64 18.46 -3.74
C LEU A 133 7.13 18.26 -3.91
N MET A 134 6.53 17.20 -3.34
CA MET A 134 5.09 16.99 -3.38
C MET A 134 4.31 18.10 -2.66
N LYS A 135 4.84 18.66 -1.58
CA LYS A 135 4.24 19.85 -0.92
C LYS A 135 4.33 21.09 -1.80
N GLU A 136 5.45 21.31 -2.49
CA GLU A 136 5.61 22.41 -3.45
C GLU A 136 4.63 22.27 -4.64
N MET A 137 4.41 21.02 -5.12
CA MET A 137 3.43 20.75 -6.18
C MET A 137 2.00 21.16 -5.81
N MET A 138 1.62 21.20 -4.53
CA MET A 138 0.26 21.59 -4.10
C MET A 138 -0.04 23.06 -4.39
N VAL A 139 0.96 23.92 -4.41
CA VAL A 139 0.79 25.37 -4.61
C VAL A 139 1.28 25.84 -5.97
N ALA A 140 1.90 24.95 -6.75
CA ALA A 140 2.45 25.26 -8.07
C ALA A 140 1.39 25.65 -9.09
N LYS A 141 1.73 26.60 -9.97
CA LYS A 141 0.87 27.09 -11.05
C LYS A 141 1.63 27.12 -12.38
N GLY A 142 0.88 27.12 -13.47
CA GLY A 142 1.44 27.25 -14.82
C GLY A 142 2.51 26.19 -15.12
N SER A 143 3.61 26.59 -15.74
CA SER A 143 4.73 25.71 -16.13
C SER A 143 5.44 25.04 -14.97
N ASP A 144 5.43 25.67 -13.77
CA ASP A 144 6.07 25.13 -12.58
C ASP A 144 5.51 23.75 -12.19
N ARG A 145 4.24 23.50 -12.51
CA ARG A 145 3.60 22.20 -12.29
C ARG A 145 4.34 21.10 -13.06
N ILE A 146 4.62 21.29 -14.33
CA ILE A 146 5.32 20.31 -15.17
C ILE A 146 6.76 20.16 -14.70
N MET A 147 7.44 21.25 -14.39
CA MET A 147 8.82 21.26 -13.94
C MET A 147 8.99 20.51 -12.60
N LEU A 148 8.10 20.73 -11.65
CA LEU A 148 8.12 20.04 -10.37
C LEU A 148 7.81 18.55 -10.51
N LEU A 149 6.86 18.16 -11.38
CA LEU A 149 6.59 16.76 -11.64
C LEU A 149 7.82 16.06 -12.23
N LEU A 150 8.45 16.67 -13.26
CA LEU A 150 9.67 16.14 -13.88
C LEU A 150 10.81 16.05 -12.88
N ASN A 151 11.01 17.09 -12.06
CA ASN A 151 12.05 17.07 -11.01
C ASN A 151 11.78 15.97 -9.99
N THR A 152 10.54 15.82 -9.53
CA THR A 152 10.15 14.75 -8.60
C THR A 152 10.46 13.36 -9.18
N LEU A 153 10.06 13.12 -10.43
CA LEU A 153 10.35 11.84 -11.10
C LEU A 153 11.86 11.63 -11.31
N ASN A 154 12.61 12.69 -11.61
CA ASN A 154 14.08 12.60 -11.77
C ASN A 154 14.77 12.27 -10.43
N VAL A 155 14.37 12.89 -9.32
CA VAL A 155 14.86 12.56 -7.98
C VAL A 155 14.59 11.08 -7.66
N ILE A 156 13.37 10.62 -7.90
CA ILE A 156 13.04 9.21 -7.73
C ILE A 156 13.89 8.33 -8.65
N ALA A 157 14.05 8.70 -9.93
CA ALA A 157 14.82 7.91 -10.90
C ALA A 157 16.29 7.77 -10.53
N LYS A 158 16.89 8.78 -9.93
CA LYS A 158 18.31 8.78 -9.46
C LYS A 158 18.51 8.09 -8.12
N SER A 159 17.45 7.97 -7.31
CA SER A 159 17.54 7.35 -5.98
C SER A 159 17.96 5.88 -6.07
N LYS A 160 18.87 5.46 -5.19
CA LYS A 160 19.22 4.05 -4.99
C LYS A 160 18.24 3.33 -4.04
N GLY A 161 17.55 4.08 -3.18
CA GLY A 161 16.60 3.55 -2.20
C GLY A 161 15.21 3.35 -2.81
N ARG A 162 15.05 2.32 -3.65
CA ARG A 162 13.78 1.96 -4.31
C ARG A 162 13.59 0.45 -4.27
N THR A 163 12.49 0.01 -3.72
CA THR A 163 12.13 -1.41 -3.66
C THR A 163 10.87 -1.65 -4.49
N ALA A 164 10.96 -2.58 -5.45
CA ALA A 164 9.80 -3.04 -6.19
C ALA A 164 8.94 -3.93 -5.29
N ILE A 165 7.63 -3.73 -5.32
CA ILE A 165 6.64 -4.40 -4.48
C ILE A 165 6.20 -5.72 -5.09
N LEU A 166 5.86 -5.69 -6.37
CA LEU A 166 5.33 -6.83 -7.11
C LEU A 166 6.45 -7.58 -7.86
N PRO A 167 6.32 -8.89 -8.06
CA PRO A 167 7.29 -9.67 -8.82
C PRO A 167 7.34 -9.25 -10.29
N ILE A 168 8.40 -9.67 -10.99
CA ILE A 168 8.48 -9.54 -12.45
C ILE A 168 7.38 -10.42 -13.06
N GLY A 169 6.68 -9.88 -14.08
CA GLY A 169 5.58 -10.59 -14.74
C GLY A 169 4.25 -10.54 -13.98
N PHE A 170 4.12 -9.69 -12.96
CA PHE A 170 2.81 -9.46 -12.36
C PHE A 170 1.87 -8.84 -13.38
N GLU A 171 0.76 -9.52 -13.64
CA GLU A 171 -0.34 -9.02 -14.47
C GLU A 171 -1.58 -8.84 -13.61
N PRO A 172 -2.12 -7.62 -13.49
CA PRO A 172 -3.33 -7.38 -12.74
C PRO A 172 -4.52 -8.03 -13.44
N LEU A 173 -5.28 -8.84 -12.73
CA LEU A 173 -6.56 -9.37 -13.21
C LEU A 173 -7.61 -8.26 -13.12
N ILE A 174 -7.83 -7.57 -14.23
CA ILE A 174 -8.78 -6.47 -14.34
C ILE A 174 -10.12 -7.02 -14.81
N ASP A 175 -11.08 -7.17 -13.91
CA ASP A 175 -12.44 -7.58 -14.21
C ASP A 175 -13.43 -6.81 -13.31
N GLN A 176 -14.18 -5.91 -13.90
CA GLN A 176 -15.05 -4.95 -13.20
C GLN A 176 -16.11 -5.60 -12.29
N HIS A 177 -16.62 -6.80 -12.64
CA HIS A 177 -17.63 -7.49 -11.83
C HIS A 177 -17.05 -8.21 -10.60
N ILE A 178 -15.74 -8.39 -10.55
CA ILE A 178 -15.05 -9.18 -9.54
C ILE A 178 -14.59 -8.29 -8.37
N GLU A 179 -14.36 -7.01 -8.65
CA GLU A 179 -13.76 -6.08 -7.69
C GLU A 179 -14.65 -5.79 -6.49
N ASP A 180 -15.96 -5.70 -6.67
CA ASP A 180 -16.87 -5.41 -5.53
C ASP A 180 -16.81 -6.51 -4.47
N ARG A 181 -16.83 -7.78 -4.86
CA ARG A 181 -16.76 -8.92 -3.93
C ARG A 181 -15.42 -9.00 -3.21
N ILE A 182 -14.31 -8.77 -3.92
CA ILE A 182 -12.97 -8.75 -3.33
C ILE A 182 -12.82 -7.55 -2.39
N ASN A 183 -13.35 -6.39 -2.77
CA ASN A 183 -13.37 -5.20 -1.93
C ASN A 183 -14.08 -5.42 -0.61
N ASP A 184 -15.26 -6.04 -0.65
CA ASP A 184 -16.04 -6.34 0.54
C ASP A 184 -15.30 -7.33 1.46
N VAL A 185 -14.69 -8.37 0.86
CA VAL A 185 -13.86 -9.34 1.58
C VAL A 185 -12.65 -8.67 2.22
N TYR A 186 -11.94 -7.82 1.49
CA TYR A 186 -10.75 -7.11 2.02
C TYR A 186 -11.15 -6.15 3.13
N SER A 187 -12.14 -5.31 2.90
CA SER A 187 -12.64 -4.33 3.87
C SER A 187 -13.09 -5.00 5.16
N TYR A 188 -13.86 -6.09 5.04
CA TYR A 188 -14.30 -6.86 6.19
C TYR A 188 -13.13 -7.48 6.95
N THR A 189 -12.21 -8.13 6.23
CA THR A 189 -11.06 -8.81 6.84
C THR A 189 -10.15 -7.84 7.57
N ILE A 190 -9.83 -6.71 6.95
CA ILE A 190 -8.97 -5.69 7.54
C ILE A 190 -9.62 -5.07 8.80
N LYS A 191 -10.94 -4.94 8.81
CA LYS A 191 -11.67 -4.41 9.97
C LYS A 191 -11.79 -5.41 11.11
N ASN A 192 -11.73 -6.72 10.83
CA ASN A 192 -12.09 -7.77 11.79
C ASN A 192 -10.99 -8.83 12.02
N PHE A 193 -9.77 -8.67 11.46
CA PHE A 193 -8.72 -9.69 11.51
C PHE A 193 -8.34 -10.15 12.92
N TYR A 194 -8.51 -9.30 13.92
CA TYR A 194 -8.25 -9.59 15.33
C TYR A 194 -9.26 -10.57 15.95
N LYS A 195 -10.38 -10.82 15.28
CA LYS A 195 -11.42 -11.78 15.70
C LYS A 195 -11.22 -13.11 14.97
N LYS A 196 -11.95 -14.13 15.46
CA LYS A 196 -12.16 -15.37 14.70
C LYS A 196 -13.09 -15.08 13.53
N ILE A 197 -12.61 -15.25 12.30
CA ILE A 197 -13.41 -15.15 11.08
C ILE A 197 -13.63 -16.55 10.55
N HIS A 198 -14.89 -16.95 10.37
CA HIS A 198 -15.25 -18.24 9.78
C HIS A 198 -15.37 -18.13 8.26
N THR A 199 -14.97 -19.20 7.55
CA THR A 199 -15.06 -19.24 6.07
C THR A 199 -16.48 -19.00 5.58
N LYS A 200 -17.48 -19.53 6.30
CA LYS A 200 -18.90 -19.33 5.99
C LYS A 200 -19.30 -17.85 6.03
N GLU A 201 -18.82 -17.13 7.03
CA GLU A 201 -19.09 -15.69 7.23
C GLU A 201 -18.55 -14.87 6.04
N ILE A 202 -17.27 -15.07 5.71
CA ILE A 202 -16.65 -14.32 4.62
C ILE A 202 -17.17 -14.71 3.23
N ALA A 203 -17.57 -15.96 3.06
CA ALA A 203 -18.22 -16.42 1.84
C ALA A 203 -19.59 -15.75 1.64
N SER A 204 -20.35 -15.55 2.72
CA SER A 204 -21.63 -14.82 2.67
C SER A 204 -21.43 -13.35 2.27
N ILE A 205 -20.36 -12.70 2.75
CA ILE A 205 -20.01 -11.33 2.35
C ILE A 205 -19.71 -11.25 0.85
N ALA A 206 -19.05 -12.27 0.30
CA ALA A 206 -18.79 -12.38 -1.14
C ALA A 206 -20.01 -12.84 -1.95
N CYS A 207 -21.17 -13.09 -1.32
CA CYS A 207 -22.36 -13.68 -1.94
C CYS A 207 -22.06 -15.01 -2.64
N LEU A 208 -21.26 -15.89 -2.00
CA LEU A 208 -20.85 -17.19 -2.52
C LEU A 208 -21.03 -18.31 -1.48
N SER A 209 -21.13 -19.56 -1.94
CA SER A 209 -20.96 -20.71 -1.05
C SER A 209 -19.50 -20.81 -0.59
N GLU A 210 -19.22 -21.47 0.55
CA GLU A 210 -17.86 -21.61 1.07
C GLU A 210 -16.88 -22.22 0.04
N HIS A 211 -17.31 -23.28 -0.65
CA HIS A 211 -16.50 -23.93 -1.67
C HIS A 211 -16.20 -23.00 -2.86
N SER A 212 -17.23 -22.31 -3.36
CA SER A 212 -17.09 -21.34 -4.46
C SER A 212 -16.22 -20.17 -4.06
N PHE A 213 -16.36 -19.68 -2.82
CA PHE A 213 -15.53 -18.61 -2.28
C PHE A 213 -14.05 -18.99 -2.20
N CYS A 214 -13.72 -20.17 -1.67
CA CYS A 214 -12.32 -20.61 -1.56
C CYS A 214 -11.64 -20.67 -2.93
N ARG A 215 -12.34 -21.22 -3.95
CA ARG A 215 -11.83 -21.26 -5.32
C ARG A 215 -11.73 -19.87 -5.94
N TYR A 216 -12.77 -19.07 -5.81
CA TYR A 216 -12.84 -17.70 -6.32
C TYR A 216 -11.71 -16.85 -5.75
N PHE A 217 -11.56 -16.81 -4.40
CA PHE A 217 -10.55 -16.01 -3.74
C PHE A 217 -9.14 -16.42 -4.17
N LYS A 218 -8.84 -17.73 -4.22
CA LYS A 218 -7.54 -18.24 -4.66
C LYS A 218 -7.20 -17.88 -6.10
N VAL A 219 -8.18 -17.99 -7.02
CA VAL A 219 -8.00 -17.63 -8.44
C VAL A 219 -7.72 -16.12 -8.57
N LYS A 220 -8.44 -15.29 -7.82
CA LYS A 220 -8.34 -13.82 -7.95
C LYS A 220 -7.17 -13.19 -7.22
N THR A 221 -6.69 -13.81 -6.14
CA THR A 221 -5.64 -13.24 -5.29
C THR A 221 -4.32 -14.03 -5.30
N GLY A 222 -4.30 -15.16 -6.01
CA GLY A 222 -3.13 -16.05 -6.02
C GLY A 222 -2.90 -16.83 -4.71
N LYS A 223 -3.69 -16.61 -3.66
CA LYS A 223 -3.51 -17.22 -2.34
C LYS A 223 -4.84 -17.63 -1.71
N THR A 224 -4.81 -18.55 -0.75
CA THR A 224 -6.02 -18.90 0.02
C THR A 224 -6.42 -17.74 0.95
N TYR A 225 -7.70 -17.66 1.29
CA TYR A 225 -8.21 -16.67 2.24
C TYR A 225 -7.52 -16.79 3.61
N THR A 226 -7.29 -18.00 4.08
CA THR A 226 -6.59 -18.24 5.35
C THR A 226 -5.17 -17.67 5.34
N ASN A 227 -4.42 -17.85 4.25
CA ASN A 227 -3.09 -17.27 4.10
C ASN A 227 -3.14 -15.74 4.07
N PHE A 228 -4.10 -15.16 3.37
CA PHE A 228 -4.33 -13.72 3.32
C PHE A 228 -4.62 -13.15 4.73
N LEU A 229 -5.53 -13.80 5.48
CA LEU A 229 -5.84 -13.40 6.86
C LEU A 229 -4.60 -13.48 7.77
N HIS A 230 -3.80 -14.55 7.65
CA HIS A 230 -2.58 -14.68 8.42
C HIS A 230 -1.51 -13.64 8.03
N GLU A 231 -1.39 -13.29 6.76
CA GLU A 231 -0.51 -12.19 6.33
C GLU A 231 -0.88 -10.87 7.02
N ILE A 232 -2.15 -10.49 7.02
CA ILE A 232 -2.63 -9.28 7.71
C ILE A 232 -2.27 -9.32 9.19
N ARG A 233 -2.56 -10.44 9.87
CA ARG A 233 -2.27 -10.63 11.29
C ARG A 233 -0.78 -10.52 11.61
N ILE A 234 0.08 -11.14 10.80
CA ILE A 234 1.53 -11.10 11.00
C ILE A 234 2.09 -9.70 10.72
N LYS A 235 1.58 -8.99 9.70
CA LYS A 235 1.97 -7.58 9.46
C LYS A 235 1.63 -6.70 10.65
N HIS A 236 0.46 -6.89 11.25
CA HIS A 236 0.09 -6.19 12.48
C HIS A 236 0.99 -6.58 13.67
N ALA A 237 1.31 -7.87 13.82
CA ALA A 237 2.23 -8.34 14.85
C ALA A 237 3.63 -7.73 14.71
N CYS A 238 4.18 -7.64 13.49
CA CYS A 238 5.46 -6.98 13.24
C CYS A 238 5.44 -5.54 13.77
N LYS A 239 4.36 -4.80 13.50
CA LYS A 239 4.18 -3.44 13.99
C LYS A 239 4.13 -3.37 15.51
N LEU A 240 3.33 -4.21 16.16
CA LEU A 240 3.25 -4.24 17.63
C LEU A 240 4.58 -4.62 18.29
N LEU A 241 5.37 -5.51 17.68
CA LEU A 241 6.68 -5.91 18.18
C LEU A 241 7.70 -4.76 18.17
N THR A 242 7.58 -3.82 17.24
CA THR A 242 8.48 -2.65 17.11
C THR A 242 8.01 -1.43 17.86
N GLU A 243 6.68 -1.24 18.00
CA GLU A 243 6.11 0.02 18.49
C GLU A 243 5.47 -0.10 19.88
N SER A 244 5.41 -1.28 20.47
CA SER A 244 4.77 -1.49 21.77
C SER A 244 5.63 -2.28 22.73
N ASN A 245 5.33 -2.11 24.04
CA ASN A 245 5.94 -2.90 25.13
C ASN A 245 5.16 -4.17 25.45
N LEU A 246 4.21 -4.57 24.60
CA LEU A 246 3.42 -5.77 24.82
C LEU A 246 4.29 -7.02 24.82
N SER A 247 3.91 -8.00 25.64
CA SER A 247 4.49 -9.34 25.60
C SER A 247 4.08 -10.06 24.30
N ILE A 248 4.87 -11.04 23.88
CA ILE A 248 4.54 -11.87 22.70
C ILE A 248 3.18 -12.54 22.86
N ALA A 249 2.81 -12.91 24.10
CA ALA A 249 1.51 -13.47 24.40
C ALA A 249 0.37 -12.49 24.11
N GLN A 250 0.49 -11.28 24.59
CA GLN A 250 -0.47 -10.22 24.32
C GLN A 250 -0.59 -9.91 22.82
N ILE A 251 0.57 -9.79 22.13
CA ILE A 251 0.60 -9.55 20.68
C ILE A 251 -0.08 -10.69 19.91
N THR A 252 0.14 -11.94 20.30
CA THR A 252 -0.52 -13.10 19.67
C THR A 252 -2.04 -12.98 19.73
N ASN A 253 -2.57 -12.63 20.90
CA ASN A 253 -4.01 -12.46 21.13
C ASN A 253 -4.55 -11.24 20.36
N GLU A 254 -3.89 -10.09 20.44
CA GLU A 254 -4.27 -8.87 19.72
C GLU A 254 -4.32 -9.07 18.20
N CYS A 255 -3.46 -9.97 17.67
CA CYS A 255 -3.47 -10.33 16.27
C CYS A 255 -4.51 -11.42 15.92
N GLY A 256 -5.34 -11.86 16.86
CA GLY A 256 -6.41 -12.82 16.62
C GLY A 256 -5.95 -14.26 16.41
N PHE A 257 -4.74 -14.63 16.87
CA PHE A 257 -4.31 -16.02 16.90
C PHE A 257 -4.76 -16.68 18.20
N ILE A 258 -5.50 -17.79 18.06
CA ILE A 258 -5.95 -18.59 19.20
C ILE A 258 -4.82 -19.52 19.70
N ASN A 259 -3.91 -19.90 18.81
CA ASN A 259 -2.87 -20.90 19.09
C ASN A 259 -1.48 -20.29 18.83
N PHE A 260 -0.65 -20.31 19.88
CA PHE A 260 0.73 -19.82 19.84
C PHE A 260 1.59 -20.52 18.78
N ALA A 261 1.48 -21.84 18.65
CA ALA A 261 2.27 -22.59 17.68
C ALA A 261 1.97 -22.14 16.25
N ASN A 262 0.69 -21.87 15.93
CA ASN A 262 0.31 -21.31 14.65
C ASN A 262 0.87 -19.91 14.44
N PHE A 263 0.82 -19.03 15.46
CA PHE A 263 1.40 -17.71 15.38
C PHE A 263 2.91 -17.79 15.07
N PHE A 264 3.68 -18.54 15.84
CA PHE A 264 5.13 -18.68 15.63
C PHE A 264 5.46 -19.25 14.27
N ARG A 265 4.73 -20.27 13.82
CA ARG A 265 4.91 -20.89 12.50
C ARG A 265 4.68 -19.89 11.36
N TYR A 266 3.55 -19.19 11.36
CA TYR A 266 3.24 -18.21 10.31
C TYR A 266 4.15 -17.00 10.38
N PHE A 267 4.51 -16.56 11.59
CA PHE A 267 5.43 -15.44 11.77
C PHE A 267 6.79 -15.77 11.13
N LYS A 268 7.38 -16.92 11.47
CA LYS A 268 8.66 -17.38 10.89
C LYS A 268 8.56 -17.59 9.39
N GLN A 269 7.46 -18.16 8.89
CA GLN A 269 7.23 -18.39 7.46
C GLN A 269 7.21 -17.07 6.67
N LEU A 270 6.59 -16.02 7.20
CA LEU A 270 6.39 -14.75 6.50
C LEU A 270 7.52 -13.74 6.70
N THR A 271 8.24 -13.82 7.82
CA THR A 271 9.31 -12.86 8.16
C THR A 271 10.72 -13.45 8.09
N GLY A 272 10.84 -14.78 8.00
CA GLY A 272 12.11 -15.50 8.10
C GLY A 272 12.66 -15.62 9.51
N LYS A 273 12.02 -15.02 10.53
CA LYS A 273 12.51 -14.92 11.91
C LYS A 273 11.43 -15.30 12.91
N THR A 274 11.83 -15.67 14.11
CA THR A 274 10.88 -15.80 15.21
C THR A 274 10.44 -14.42 15.74
N PRO A 275 9.29 -14.31 16.41
CA PRO A 275 8.85 -13.06 17.03
C PRO A 275 9.88 -12.47 18.01
N VAL A 276 10.58 -13.33 18.75
CA VAL A 276 11.62 -12.93 19.71
C VAL A 276 12.82 -12.31 19.01
N GLU A 277 13.35 -12.99 17.99
CA GLU A 277 14.46 -12.49 17.16
C GLU A 277 14.10 -11.15 16.48
N TYR A 278 12.88 -11.08 15.96
CA TYR A 278 12.38 -9.88 15.29
C TYR A 278 12.31 -8.68 16.25
N LYS A 279 11.80 -8.89 17.46
CA LYS A 279 11.72 -7.85 18.50
C LYS A 279 13.12 -7.36 18.90
N LYS A 280 14.05 -8.28 19.15
CA LYS A 280 15.43 -7.97 19.58
C LYS A 280 16.18 -7.12 18.55
N MET A 281 16.16 -7.51 17.29
CA MET A 281 16.83 -6.77 16.22
C MET A 281 16.33 -5.33 16.05
N ASN A 282 15.02 -5.11 16.22
CA ASN A 282 14.46 -3.76 16.09
C ASN A 282 14.67 -2.92 17.36
N SER A 283 14.89 -3.55 18.52
CA SER A 283 15.27 -2.83 19.76
C SER A 283 16.73 -2.35 19.71
N GLU A 284 17.61 -3.11 19.07
CA GLU A 284 19.04 -2.75 18.92
C GLU A 284 19.24 -1.64 17.87
N SER A 285 18.43 -1.58 16.81
CA SER A 285 18.50 -0.51 15.80
C SER A 285 18.09 0.87 16.33
N LEU A 286 17.24 0.93 17.37
CA LEU A 286 16.83 2.18 18.02
C LEU A 286 17.92 2.76 18.96
N ILE A 287 18.92 1.97 19.33
CA ILE A 287 20.02 2.38 20.24
C ILE A 287 21.22 2.91 19.43
N THR A 288 21.38 2.51 18.17
CA THR A 288 22.51 2.91 17.31
C THR A 288 22.28 4.21 16.53
N ASP A 289 21.06 4.75 16.53
CA ASP A 289 20.70 6.03 15.89
C ASP A 289 20.56 7.21 16.88
N LYS A 290 21.17 7.09 18.06
CA LYS A 290 21.27 8.21 19.04
C LYS A 290 22.66 8.79 19.10
#